data_8adae7b9e996500f660ad096dd3645b6
#
_entry.id   8adae7b9e996500f660ad096dd3645b6
#
_cell.length_a   1.000
_cell.length_b   1.000
_cell.length_c   1.000
_cell.angle_alpha   90.00
_cell.angle_beta   90.00
_cell.angle_gamma   90.00
#
_symmetry.space_group_name_H-M   'P 1'
#
loop_
_entity.id
_entity.type
_entity.pdbx_description
1 polymer ?
#
loop_
_entity_poly.entity_id
_entity_poly.type
_entity_poly.pdbx_seq_one_letter_code
_entity_poly.pdbx_strand_id
1 'polypeptide(L)'
;GMNEVRGYGPLVRDPNNLIDLPKGFDYRVISRLGNIMDDGFLVPNSADGMGAFDLGKGKVALVRNHELGIKDQDVGPFTGNVPKDFLAYDRMADDKSMPLSGGTTTLIYDMKTGQREAEWLSLSGTIRNCSGGITPWGSWLTCEENMTKAGNGVGKDHGYIFEVPAVHRGLVNPVPLKAMGRFNHEAACVDPRTGIAYLTEDRGDSLLYRFIPNEKGQ
;
A
#
# COMPACT_ATOMS: atom_id res chain seq x y z
N GLY A 1 25.93 7.38 -15.80
CA GLY A 1 26.76 6.65 -14.90
C GLY A 1 26.78 5.19 -15.26
N MET A 2 27.94 4.65 -15.50
CA MET A 2 28.10 3.30 -16.02
C MET A 2 28.61 2.38 -14.91
N ASN A 3 27.68 1.96 -14.03
CA ASN A 3 27.93 0.80 -13.18
C ASN A 3 26.82 -0.22 -13.41
N GLU A 4 26.73 -0.70 -14.65
CA GLU A 4 25.91 -1.87 -14.93
C GLU A 4 26.54 -3.05 -14.22
N VAL A 5 25.82 -3.61 -13.27
CA VAL A 5 26.19 -4.88 -12.64
C VAL A 5 26.12 -5.93 -13.75
N ARG A 6 27.25 -6.51 -14.13
CA ARG A 6 27.34 -7.58 -15.13
C ARG A 6 26.80 -8.90 -14.56
N GLY A 7 25.50 -8.94 -14.20
CA GLY A 7 24.88 -10.15 -13.67
C GLY A 7 24.19 -10.98 -14.75
N TYR A 8 23.25 -10.37 -15.43
CA TYR A 8 22.37 -11.10 -16.36
C TYR A 8 22.56 -10.70 -17.83
N GLY A 9 23.55 -9.86 -18.11
CA GLY A 9 23.83 -9.36 -19.46
C GLY A 9 23.07 -8.08 -19.82
N PRO A 10 23.22 -7.60 -21.08
CA PRO A 10 22.62 -6.36 -21.50
C PRO A 10 21.10 -6.44 -21.59
N LEU A 11 20.44 -5.29 -21.38
CA LEU A 11 19.00 -5.17 -21.57
C LEU A 11 18.64 -5.29 -23.06
N VAL A 12 17.60 -6.04 -23.35
CA VAL A 12 16.99 -6.18 -24.68
C VAL A 12 15.76 -5.29 -24.71
N ARG A 13 15.64 -4.47 -25.75
CA ARG A 13 14.51 -3.56 -25.94
C ARG A 13 13.20 -4.34 -26.00
N ASP A 14 12.24 -3.93 -25.17
CA ASP A 14 10.88 -4.45 -25.21
C ASP A 14 10.11 -3.92 -26.40
N PRO A 15 9.57 -4.75 -27.31
CA PRO A 15 8.74 -4.30 -28.40
C PRO A 15 7.46 -3.58 -27.96
N ASN A 16 6.97 -3.83 -26.74
CA ASN A 16 5.82 -3.16 -26.15
C ASN A 16 6.17 -1.85 -25.41
N ASN A 17 7.46 -1.50 -25.30
CA ASN A 17 7.97 -0.31 -24.61
C ASN A 17 7.50 -0.20 -23.14
N LEU A 18 7.36 -1.31 -22.44
CA LEU A 18 7.01 -1.32 -21.02
C LEU A 18 8.23 -1.46 -20.12
N ILE A 19 9.04 -2.50 -20.34
CA ILE A 19 10.24 -2.77 -19.55
C ILE A 19 11.26 -3.56 -20.35
N ASP A 20 12.46 -3.03 -20.46
CA ASP A 20 13.59 -3.73 -21.08
C ASP A 20 14.17 -4.72 -20.07
N LEU A 21 14.37 -5.97 -20.49
CA LEU A 21 14.87 -7.05 -19.65
C LEU A 21 16.09 -7.74 -20.28
N PRO A 22 16.98 -8.34 -19.48
CA PRO A 22 18.03 -9.20 -20.02
C PRO A 22 17.45 -10.42 -20.75
N LYS A 23 18.22 -10.99 -21.69
CA LYS A 23 17.83 -12.22 -22.39
C LYS A 23 17.52 -13.34 -21.39
N GLY A 24 16.39 -14.01 -21.58
CA GLY A 24 15.93 -15.10 -20.72
C GLY A 24 14.99 -14.66 -19.59
N PHE A 25 14.74 -13.36 -19.48
CA PHE A 25 13.70 -12.82 -18.62
C PHE A 25 12.48 -12.40 -19.46
N ASP A 26 11.32 -12.54 -18.88
CA ASP A 26 10.06 -12.05 -19.42
C ASP A 26 9.22 -11.39 -18.31
N TYR A 27 8.15 -10.74 -18.70
CA TYR A 27 7.21 -10.12 -17.74
C TYR A 27 5.77 -10.39 -18.14
N ARG A 28 4.89 -10.28 -17.15
CA ARG A 28 3.45 -10.30 -17.35
C ARG A 28 2.82 -9.18 -16.56
N VAL A 29 1.99 -8.36 -17.21
CA VAL A 29 1.20 -7.35 -16.54
C VAL A 29 -0.01 -8.03 -15.88
N ILE A 30 -0.09 -7.97 -14.56
CA ILE A 30 -1.16 -8.61 -13.77
C ILE A 30 -2.16 -7.61 -13.18
N SER A 31 -1.80 -6.33 -13.14
CA SER A 31 -2.66 -5.24 -12.66
C SER A 31 -2.29 -3.96 -13.39
N ARG A 32 -3.30 -3.18 -13.77
CA ARG A 32 -3.11 -1.96 -14.57
C ARG A 32 -4.01 -0.86 -14.07
N LEU A 33 -3.45 0.35 -13.92
CA LEU A 33 -4.20 1.57 -13.59
C LEU A 33 -5.51 1.66 -14.37
N GLY A 34 -6.60 1.94 -13.67
CA GLY A 34 -7.90 2.19 -14.26
C GLY A 34 -8.70 0.93 -14.63
N ASN A 35 -8.12 -0.26 -14.52
CA ASN A 35 -8.90 -1.48 -14.68
C ASN A 35 -9.89 -1.63 -13.52
N ILE A 36 -11.05 -2.21 -13.79
CA ILE A 36 -12.07 -2.49 -12.77
C ILE A 36 -11.63 -3.73 -11.98
N MET A 37 -11.56 -3.60 -10.66
CA MET A 37 -11.31 -4.70 -9.74
C MET A 37 -12.60 -5.48 -9.44
N ASP A 38 -12.48 -6.61 -8.73
CA ASP A 38 -13.62 -7.51 -8.45
C ASP A 38 -14.70 -6.86 -7.57
N ASP A 39 -14.35 -5.84 -6.80
CA ASP A 39 -15.26 -5.05 -5.98
C ASP A 39 -15.92 -3.87 -6.73
N GLY A 40 -15.60 -3.68 -8.01
CA GLY A 40 -16.12 -2.62 -8.85
C GLY A 40 -15.35 -1.30 -8.78
N PHE A 41 -14.35 -1.18 -7.90
CA PHE A 41 -13.48 -0.02 -7.85
C PHE A 41 -12.39 -0.11 -8.92
N LEU A 42 -11.79 1.04 -9.25
CA LEU A 42 -10.67 1.09 -10.19
C LEU A 42 -9.36 0.80 -9.49
N VAL A 43 -8.44 0.14 -10.19
CA VAL A 43 -7.04 0.06 -9.76
C VAL A 43 -6.49 1.48 -9.69
N PRO A 44 -6.06 1.97 -8.51
CA PRO A 44 -5.55 3.33 -8.36
C PRO A 44 -4.15 3.49 -8.93
N ASN A 45 -3.74 4.73 -9.15
CA ASN A 45 -2.37 5.10 -9.55
C ASN A 45 -1.38 4.99 -8.39
N SER A 46 -0.14 5.35 -8.66
CA SER A 46 0.96 5.49 -7.69
C SER A 46 1.16 4.24 -6.84
N ALA A 47 1.21 3.08 -7.49
CA ALA A 47 1.61 1.83 -6.82
C ALA A 47 3.01 2.00 -6.21
N ASP A 48 3.15 1.66 -4.94
CA ASP A 48 4.38 1.85 -4.17
C ASP A 48 4.70 0.61 -3.32
N GLY A 49 5.05 0.75 -2.05
CA GLY A 49 5.42 -0.36 -1.18
C GLY A 49 4.41 -1.51 -1.18
N MET A 50 4.92 -2.73 -1.20
CA MET A 50 4.10 -3.94 -1.32
C MET A 50 4.65 -5.06 -0.46
N GLY A 51 3.75 -5.78 0.22
CA GLY A 51 4.05 -7.02 0.92
C GLY A 51 3.52 -8.24 0.20
N ALA A 52 4.28 -9.34 0.21
CA ALA A 52 3.89 -10.63 -0.34
C ALA A 52 3.69 -11.64 0.78
N PHE A 53 2.59 -12.39 0.72
CA PHE A 53 2.18 -13.32 1.77
C PHE A 53 1.81 -14.67 1.17
N ASP A 54 2.46 -15.72 1.64
CA ASP A 54 2.16 -17.09 1.21
C ASP A 54 0.80 -17.53 1.78
N LEU A 55 -0.11 -17.86 0.88
CA LEU A 55 -1.44 -18.42 1.22
C LEU A 55 -1.49 -19.94 1.13
N GLY A 56 -0.37 -20.57 0.82
CA GLY A 56 -0.30 -22.00 0.51
C GLY A 56 -0.80 -22.36 -0.88
N LYS A 57 -0.57 -23.60 -1.29
CA LYS A 57 -1.00 -24.18 -2.58
C LYS A 57 -0.51 -23.39 -3.82
N GLY A 58 0.58 -22.63 -3.68
CA GLY A 58 1.13 -21.78 -4.75
C GLY A 58 0.39 -20.47 -4.96
N LYS A 59 -0.44 -20.05 -4.01
CA LYS A 59 -1.13 -18.76 -4.01
C LYS A 59 -0.39 -17.75 -3.15
N VAL A 60 -0.35 -16.50 -3.61
CA VAL A 60 0.28 -15.39 -2.90
C VAL A 60 -0.69 -14.22 -2.85
N ALA A 61 -0.86 -13.62 -1.67
CA ALA A 61 -1.50 -12.32 -1.55
C ALA A 61 -0.44 -11.23 -1.67
N LEU A 62 -0.71 -10.25 -2.51
CA LEU A 62 0.10 -9.03 -2.64
C LEU A 62 -0.73 -7.86 -2.10
N VAL A 63 -0.29 -7.26 -1.01
CA VAL A 63 -0.91 -6.04 -0.44
C VAL A 63 -0.05 -4.86 -0.85
N ARG A 64 -0.62 -3.97 -1.64
CA ARG A 64 0.10 -2.92 -2.36
C ARG A 64 -0.42 -1.55 -1.97
N ASN A 65 0.49 -0.65 -1.62
CA ASN A 65 0.20 0.75 -1.37
C ASN A 65 -0.12 1.51 -2.66
N HIS A 66 -0.93 2.56 -2.49
CA HIS A 66 -1.13 3.61 -3.49
C HIS A 66 -0.84 4.97 -2.86
N GLU A 67 0.30 5.55 -3.22
CA GLU A 67 0.81 6.81 -2.67
C GLU A 67 0.10 8.01 -3.30
N LEU A 68 -1.19 8.17 -3.00
CA LEU A 68 -2.03 9.24 -3.54
C LEU A 68 -2.26 10.33 -2.49
N GLY A 69 -2.07 11.57 -2.90
CA GLY A 69 -2.33 12.75 -2.09
C GLY A 69 -3.74 13.33 -2.32
N ILE A 70 -4.00 14.48 -1.69
CA ILE A 70 -5.29 15.18 -1.77
C ILE A 70 -5.61 15.61 -3.22
N LYS A 71 -4.59 15.90 -4.03
CA LYS A 71 -4.74 16.38 -5.41
C LYS A 71 -4.95 15.26 -6.43
N ASP A 72 -4.86 14.00 -6.01
CA ASP A 72 -4.82 12.83 -6.90
C ASP A 72 -6.15 12.07 -6.94
N GLN A 73 -7.27 12.77 -6.64
CA GLN A 73 -8.60 12.14 -6.60
C GLN A 73 -9.05 11.58 -7.95
N ASP A 74 -8.60 12.16 -9.05
CA ASP A 74 -8.93 11.76 -10.44
C ASP A 74 -8.27 10.44 -10.87
N VAL A 75 -7.25 10.01 -10.16
CA VAL A 75 -6.53 8.75 -10.42
C VAL A 75 -6.65 7.75 -9.27
N GLY A 76 -7.61 7.98 -8.40
CA GLY A 76 -7.97 7.11 -7.28
C GLY A 76 -8.92 5.97 -7.69
N PRO A 77 -9.43 5.22 -6.71
CA PRO A 77 -10.26 4.04 -6.97
C PRO A 77 -11.72 4.36 -7.30
N PHE A 78 -12.17 5.61 -7.14
CA PHE A 78 -13.57 5.99 -7.21
C PHE A 78 -13.94 6.61 -8.55
N THR A 79 -15.11 6.21 -9.10
CA THR A 79 -15.72 6.80 -10.31
C THR A 79 -16.84 7.79 -9.98
N GLY A 80 -17.15 7.97 -8.70
CA GLY A 80 -18.24 8.83 -8.23
C GLY A 80 -18.36 8.74 -6.71
N ASN A 81 -19.48 9.23 -6.19
CA ASN A 81 -19.76 9.22 -4.76
C ASN A 81 -19.91 7.79 -4.24
N VAL A 82 -19.43 7.55 -3.03
CA VAL A 82 -19.58 6.30 -2.32
C VAL A 82 -20.62 6.41 -1.21
N PRO A 83 -21.22 5.28 -0.75
CA PRO A 83 -22.17 5.28 0.36
C PRO A 83 -21.59 5.91 1.64
N LYS A 84 -22.44 6.48 2.49
CA LYS A 84 -22.02 7.12 3.74
C LYS A 84 -21.38 6.14 4.73
N ASP A 85 -21.76 4.88 4.68
CA ASP A 85 -21.26 3.79 5.50
C ASP A 85 -20.01 3.11 4.91
N PHE A 86 -19.51 3.61 3.77
CA PHE A 86 -18.27 3.13 3.17
C PHE A 86 -17.10 3.27 4.15
N LEU A 87 -16.34 2.19 4.32
CA LEU A 87 -15.19 2.13 5.23
C LEU A 87 -14.01 2.91 4.68
N ALA A 88 -13.91 4.18 5.04
CA ALA A 88 -12.76 5.03 4.75
C ALA A 88 -12.25 5.68 6.04
N TYR A 89 -10.94 5.84 6.16
CA TYR A 89 -10.36 6.55 7.30
C TYR A 89 -10.81 8.01 7.30
N ASP A 90 -10.64 8.68 6.16
CA ASP A 90 -10.96 10.10 6.04
C ASP A 90 -11.55 10.43 4.67
N ARG A 91 -12.14 11.61 4.59
CA ARG A 91 -12.80 12.14 3.41
C ARG A 91 -12.33 13.57 3.14
N MET A 92 -12.55 14.04 1.91
CA MET A 92 -12.27 15.41 1.54
C MET A 92 -13.04 16.38 2.44
N ALA A 93 -12.38 17.45 2.90
CA ALA A 93 -13.00 18.41 3.79
C ALA A 93 -14.13 19.20 3.13
N ASP A 94 -14.02 19.46 1.83
CA ASP A 94 -14.99 20.18 1.00
C ASP A 94 -16.04 19.28 0.34
N ASP A 95 -15.78 17.98 0.27
CA ASP A 95 -16.70 16.96 -0.26
C ASP A 95 -16.68 15.67 0.59
N LYS A 96 -17.50 15.65 1.62
CA LYS A 96 -17.59 14.51 2.56
C LYS A 96 -18.17 13.24 1.93
N SER A 97 -18.70 13.30 0.71
CA SER A 97 -19.12 12.10 -0.06
C SER A 97 -17.94 11.38 -0.69
N MET A 98 -16.78 12.04 -0.78
CA MET A 98 -15.59 11.52 -1.45
C MET A 98 -14.50 11.15 -0.43
N PRO A 99 -14.17 9.85 -0.28
CA PRO A 99 -13.01 9.43 0.50
C PRO A 99 -11.71 9.93 -0.14
N LEU A 100 -10.67 10.10 0.68
CA LEU A 100 -9.33 10.30 0.16
C LEU A 100 -8.90 9.07 -0.64
N SER A 101 -8.11 9.28 -1.70
CA SER A 101 -7.80 8.26 -2.71
C SER A 101 -6.66 7.32 -2.33
N GLY A 102 -5.87 7.67 -1.32
CA GLY A 102 -4.80 6.80 -0.82
C GLY A 102 -5.35 5.58 -0.09
N GLY A 103 -4.53 4.57 0.00
CA GLY A 103 -4.85 3.32 0.64
C GLY A 103 -4.08 2.15 0.08
N THR A 104 -4.69 0.96 0.13
CA THR A 104 -4.09 -0.27 -0.39
C THR A 104 -5.06 -1.05 -1.26
N THR A 105 -4.51 -1.77 -2.23
CA THR A 105 -5.19 -2.86 -2.93
C THR A 105 -4.55 -4.19 -2.56
N THR A 106 -5.36 -5.23 -2.53
CA THR A 106 -4.88 -6.61 -2.35
C THR A 106 -5.22 -7.40 -3.59
N LEU A 107 -4.27 -8.17 -4.09
CA LEU A 107 -4.51 -9.10 -5.19
C LEU A 107 -3.99 -10.50 -4.84
N ILE A 108 -4.66 -11.51 -5.37
CA ILE A 108 -4.24 -12.90 -5.26
C ILE A 108 -3.62 -13.32 -6.58
N TYR A 109 -2.40 -13.81 -6.49
CA TYR A 109 -1.62 -14.30 -7.63
C TYR A 109 -1.40 -15.80 -7.51
N ASP A 110 -1.70 -16.53 -8.58
CA ASP A 110 -1.40 -17.96 -8.67
C ASP A 110 -0.04 -18.16 -9.33
N MET A 111 0.94 -18.62 -8.57
CA MET A 111 2.29 -18.87 -9.05
C MET A 111 2.37 -20.02 -10.05
N LYS A 112 1.40 -20.94 -10.05
CA LYS A 112 1.38 -22.08 -10.97
C LYS A 112 0.88 -21.68 -12.36
N THR A 113 -0.16 -20.84 -12.41
CA THR A 113 -0.75 -20.35 -13.67
C THR A 113 -0.12 -19.03 -14.14
N GLY A 114 0.52 -18.29 -13.23
CA GLY A 114 1.04 -16.95 -13.50
C GLY A 114 -0.08 -15.92 -13.71
N GLN A 115 -1.25 -16.14 -13.15
CA GLN A 115 -2.42 -15.28 -13.31
C GLN A 115 -2.88 -14.68 -12.00
N ARG A 116 -3.43 -13.47 -12.07
CA ARG A 116 -4.19 -12.85 -10.99
C ARG A 116 -5.55 -13.54 -10.89
N GLU A 117 -5.91 -13.99 -9.69
CA GLU A 117 -7.21 -14.62 -9.44
C GLU A 117 -8.24 -13.63 -8.89
N ALA A 118 -7.81 -12.66 -8.10
CA ALA A 118 -8.67 -11.66 -7.48
C ALA A 118 -7.92 -10.36 -7.23
N GLU A 119 -8.64 -9.24 -7.16
CA GLU A 119 -8.11 -7.91 -6.81
C GLU A 119 -9.21 -7.05 -6.21
N TRP A 120 -8.94 -6.37 -5.12
CA TRP A 120 -9.91 -5.51 -4.44
C TRP A 120 -9.23 -4.38 -3.66
N LEU A 121 -9.99 -3.33 -3.35
CA LEU A 121 -9.59 -2.25 -2.46
C LEU A 121 -9.60 -2.76 -1.02
N SER A 122 -8.48 -2.74 -0.33
CA SER A 122 -8.34 -3.31 1.01
C SER A 122 -8.22 -2.28 2.13
N LEU A 123 -7.79 -1.07 1.83
CA LEU A 123 -7.81 0.10 2.73
C LEU A 123 -8.13 1.34 1.92
N SER A 124 -8.92 2.24 2.49
CA SER A 124 -9.32 3.49 1.83
C SER A 124 -9.31 4.68 2.77
N GLY A 125 -9.16 5.89 2.19
CA GLY A 125 -9.27 7.14 2.90
C GLY A 125 -8.00 7.59 3.62
N THR A 126 -6.87 7.00 3.31
CA THR A 126 -5.55 7.44 3.78
C THR A 126 -4.87 8.31 2.73
N ILE A 127 -3.72 8.85 3.02
CA ILE A 127 -2.94 9.64 2.07
C ILE A 127 -1.47 9.25 2.07
N ARG A 128 -0.86 9.30 0.87
CA ARG A 128 0.56 9.06 0.64
C ARG A 128 1.09 7.81 1.34
N ASN A 129 0.41 6.69 1.12
CA ASN A 129 0.87 5.39 1.57
C ASN A 129 2.12 4.99 0.75
N CYS A 130 3.30 5.32 1.29
CA CYS A 130 4.59 5.14 0.60
C CYS A 130 5.08 3.70 0.78
N SER A 131 5.61 3.38 1.92
CA SER A 131 6.14 2.05 2.22
C SER A 131 5.44 1.41 3.43
N GLY A 132 6.12 0.54 4.13
CA GLY A 132 5.59 -0.17 5.29
C GLY A 132 6.44 -1.37 5.67
N GLY A 133 5.77 -2.40 6.16
CA GLY A 133 6.43 -3.65 6.53
C GLY A 133 5.46 -4.80 6.76
N ILE A 134 5.98 -6.01 6.57
CA ILE A 134 5.24 -7.24 6.91
C ILE A 134 5.32 -7.51 8.40
N THR A 135 4.21 -7.94 8.99
CA THR A 135 4.21 -8.44 10.37
C THR A 135 4.43 -9.96 10.39
N PRO A 136 4.97 -10.51 11.49
CA PRO A 136 5.11 -11.96 11.65
C PRO A 136 3.78 -12.73 11.71
N TRP A 137 2.66 -12.03 11.88
CA TRP A 137 1.30 -12.61 11.94
C TRP A 137 0.49 -12.46 10.65
N GLY A 138 1.13 -12.05 9.55
CA GLY A 138 0.51 -12.10 8.22
C GLY A 138 -0.28 -10.87 7.82
N SER A 139 0.12 -9.69 8.28
CA SER A 139 -0.45 -8.42 7.85
C SER A 139 0.59 -7.48 7.25
N TRP A 140 0.13 -6.51 6.48
CA TRP A 140 0.90 -5.39 5.96
C TRP A 140 0.64 -4.16 6.82
N LEU A 141 1.71 -3.54 7.31
CA LEU A 141 1.67 -2.23 7.94
C LEU A 141 1.93 -1.18 6.86
N THR A 142 0.92 -0.40 6.51
CA THR A 142 1.06 0.67 5.52
C THR A 142 1.29 2.01 6.20
N CYS A 143 2.27 2.75 5.71
CA CYS A 143 2.77 3.98 6.32
C CYS A 143 2.31 5.20 5.53
N GLU A 144 1.66 6.17 6.21
CA GLU A 144 1.38 7.49 5.62
C GLU A 144 2.62 8.38 5.70
N GLU A 145 3.22 8.70 4.57
CA GLU A 145 4.32 9.67 4.44
C GLU A 145 3.78 11.10 4.30
N ASN A 146 2.93 11.49 5.23
CA ASN A 146 2.28 12.79 5.22
C ASN A 146 1.75 13.17 6.61
N MET A 147 1.90 14.41 7.00
CA MET A 147 1.48 14.92 8.30
C MET A 147 0.39 16.00 8.20
N THR A 148 -0.45 15.96 7.18
CA THR A 148 -1.56 16.91 7.06
C THR A 148 -2.49 16.79 8.26
N LYS A 149 -2.84 17.94 8.84
CA LYS A 149 -3.81 18.04 9.95
C LYS A 149 -5.20 18.31 9.43
N ALA A 150 -6.18 17.87 10.22
CA ALA A 150 -7.58 18.21 10.01
C ALA A 150 -7.76 19.71 9.73
N GLY A 151 -8.67 20.05 8.82
CA GLY A 151 -8.90 21.42 8.37
C GLY A 151 -8.05 21.88 7.18
N ASN A 152 -7.04 21.12 6.77
CA ASN A 152 -6.18 21.44 5.61
C ASN A 152 -6.56 20.58 4.40
N GLY A 153 -7.80 20.64 3.96
CA GLY A 153 -8.32 19.85 2.85
C GLY A 153 -8.78 18.44 3.24
N VAL A 154 -8.57 18.04 4.48
CA VAL A 154 -8.89 16.71 5.05
C VAL A 154 -9.68 16.86 6.33
N GLY A 155 -10.45 15.84 6.71
CA GLY A 155 -11.31 15.84 7.91
C GLY A 155 -10.61 15.39 9.19
N LYS A 156 -9.51 14.64 9.06
CA LYS A 156 -8.76 14.05 10.19
C LYS A 156 -7.27 14.34 10.08
N ASP A 157 -6.56 14.09 11.19
CA ASP A 157 -5.08 14.11 11.18
C ASP A 157 -4.53 12.87 10.48
N HIS A 158 -3.48 13.05 9.70
CA HIS A 158 -2.73 12.03 8.99
C HIS A 158 -1.30 11.90 9.51
N GLY A 159 -0.56 10.88 9.06
CA GLY A 159 0.79 10.57 9.50
C GLY A 159 0.83 9.36 10.42
N TYR A 160 -0.05 8.39 10.18
CA TYR A 160 -0.16 7.16 10.96
C TYR A 160 0.16 5.92 10.14
N ILE A 161 0.31 4.81 10.84
CA ILE A 161 0.36 3.45 10.28
C ILE A 161 -1.03 2.83 10.39
N PHE A 162 -1.39 2.04 9.38
CA PHE A 162 -2.59 1.21 9.35
C PHE A 162 -2.21 -0.24 9.09
N GLU A 163 -2.99 -1.18 9.61
CA GLU A 163 -2.76 -2.61 9.43
C GLU A 163 -3.79 -3.23 8.48
N VAL A 164 -3.29 -3.99 7.50
CA VAL A 164 -4.10 -4.70 6.51
C VAL A 164 -3.74 -6.18 6.54
N PRO A 165 -4.56 -7.05 7.16
CA PRO A 165 -4.35 -8.50 7.11
C PRO A 165 -4.44 -9.02 5.67
N ALA A 166 -3.47 -9.84 5.26
CA ALA A 166 -3.37 -10.33 3.88
C ALA A 166 -4.54 -11.23 3.46
N VAL A 167 -5.16 -11.91 4.44
CA VAL A 167 -6.28 -12.83 4.19
C VAL A 167 -7.65 -12.17 4.27
N HIS A 168 -7.72 -10.89 4.65
CA HIS A 168 -8.98 -10.16 4.74
C HIS A 168 -9.52 -9.83 3.36
N ARG A 169 -10.75 -10.24 3.08
CA ARG A 169 -11.46 -9.91 1.83
C ARG A 169 -12.27 -8.63 2.00
N GLY A 170 -12.09 -7.70 1.06
CA GLY A 170 -12.73 -6.39 1.09
C GLY A 170 -11.97 -5.36 1.94
N LEU A 171 -12.64 -4.27 2.26
CA LEU A 171 -12.08 -3.16 3.05
C LEU A 171 -11.91 -3.55 4.51
N VAL A 172 -10.75 -3.24 5.05
CA VAL A 172 -10.52 -3.31 6.50
C VAL A 172 -11.16 -2.10 7.20
N ASN A 173 -11.47 -2.25 8.49
CA ASN A 173 -11.79 -1.11 9.33
C ASN A 173 -10.53 -0.25 9.49
N PRO A 174 -10.53 1.02 9.05
CA PRO A 174 -9.33 1.86 8.96
C PRO A 174 -8.98 2.47 10.33
N VAL A 175 -8.34 1.69 11.18
CA VAL A 175 -7.92 2.11 12.52
C VAL A 175 -6.48 2.60 12.49
N PRO A 176 -6.21 3.91 12.77
CA PRO A 176 -4.86 4.41 12.85
C PRO A 176 -4.15 3.86 14.10
N LEU A 177 -2.95 3.34 13.94
CA LEU A 177 -2.13 2.83 15.05
C LEU A 177 -1.41 3.98 15.76
N LYS A 178 -2.17 4.78 16.50
CA LYS A 178 -1.71 6.04 17.09
C LYS A 178 -0.56 5.87 18.08
N ALA A 179 -0.48 4.72 18.75
CA ALA A 179 0.60 4.41 19.69
C ALA A 179 1.98 4.28 19.01
N MET A 180 2.01 4.00 17.72
CA MET A 180 3.24 4.00 16.92
C MET A 180 3.74 5.39 16.52
N GLY A 181 3.07 6.44 16.99
CA GLY A 181 3.44 7.83 16.73
C GLY A 181 2.80 8.41 15.48
N ARG A 182 2.85 9.75 15.41
CA ARG A 182 2.41 10.53 14.25
C ARG A 182 3.59 11.32 13.71
N PHE A 183 4.08 10.94 12.55
CA PHE A 183 5.18 11.57 11.84
C PHE A 183 5.12 11.18 10.35
N ASN A 184 6.09 11.62 9.56
CA ASN A 184 6.20 11.25 8.16
C ASN A 184 6.71 9.81 8.06
N HIS A 185 5.80 8.85 8.24
CA HIS A 185 6.15 7.43 8.25
C HIS A 185 6.61 6.98 6.87
N GLU A 186 7.73 6.25 6.82
CA GLU A 186 8.27 5.66 5.61
C GLU A 186 8.08 4.14 5.63
N ALA A 187 8.83 3.45 6.46
CA ALA A 187 8.85 2.00 6.54
C ALA A 187 8.71 1.48 7.97
N ALA A 188 8.35 0.22 8.08
CA ALA A 188 8.25 -0.50 9.33
C ALA A 188 8.89 -1.87 9.22
N CYS A 189 9.47 -2.34 10.33
CA CYS A 189 10.00 -3.69 10.45
C CYS A 189 9.66 -4.23 11.84
N VAL A 190 9.08 -5.43 11.90
CA VAL A 190 8.69 -6.04 13.18
C VAL A 190 9.60 -7.22 13.50
N ASP A 191 10.27 -7.17 14.66
CA ASP A 191 11.05 -8.31 15.15
C ASP A 191 10.11 -9.47 15.53
N PRO A 192 10.21 -10.63 14.86
CA PRO A 192 9.30 -11.75 15.12
C PRO A 192 9.44 -12.36 16.52
N ARG A 193 10.56 -12.14 17.20
CA ARG A 193 10.80 -12.67 18.54
C ARG A 193 10.14 -11.82 19.62
N THR A 194 10.22 -10.50 19.48
CA THR A 194 9.79 -9.55 20.52
C THR A 194 8.48 -8.85 20.21
N GLY A 195 8.10 -8.76 18.93
CA GLY A 195 6.99 -7.94 18.45
C GLY A 195 7.31 -6.44 18.40
N ILE A 196 8.54 -6.05 18.72
CA ILE A 196 8.98 -4.66 18.64
C ILE A 196 8.95 -4.20 17.18
N ALA A 197 8.33 -3.06 16.93
CA ALA A 197 8.34 -2.42 15.62
C ALA A 197 9.40 -1.31 15.55
N TYR A 198 10.20 -1.34 14.50
CA TYR A 198 11.15 -0.29 14.15
C TYR A 198 10.58 0.52 13.00
N LEU A 199 10.59 1.84 13.13
CA LEU A 199 9.87 2.76 12.24
C LEU A 199 10.84 3.83 11.74
N THR A 200 10.82 4.08 10.44
CA THR A 200 11.61 5.15 9.81
C THR A 200 10.75 6.36 9.51
N GLU A 201 11.36 7.53 9.61
CA GLU A 201 10.76 8.82 9.27
C GLU A 201 11.50 9.40 8.06
N ASP A 202 10.77 9.78 7.00
CA ASP A 202 11.38 10.44 5.84
C ASP A 202 11.31 11.97 5.95
N ARG A 203 12.39 12.54 6.41
CA ARG A 203 12.66 13.99 6.42
C ARG A 203 14.14 14.25 6.63
N GLY A 204 14.58 15.46 6.34
CA GLY A 204 15.99 15.84 6.36
C GLY A 204 16.70 15.77 7.72
N ASP A 205 15.96 15.86 8.82
CA ASP A 205 16.45 15.71 10.19
C ASP A 205 15.52 14.75 10.92
N SER A 206 15.72 13.47 10.66
CA SER A 206 14.81 12.41 11.05
C SER A 206 15.37 11.48 12.12
N LEU A 207 14.49 10.67 12.71
CA LEU A 207 14.83 9.68 13.71
C LEU A 207 14.42 8.27 13.25
N LEU A 208 15.10 7.27 13.79
CA LEU A 208 14.66 5.89 13.79
C LEU A 208 13.92 5.64 15.12
N TYR A 209 12.66 5.27 15.03
CA TYR A 209 11.80 5.01 16.18
C TYR A 209 11.71 3.54 16.50
N ARG A 210 11.45 3.25 17.76
CA ARG A 210 11.15 1.90 18.25
C ARG A 210 9.85 1.94 19.04
N PHE A 211 8.87 1.18 18.58
CA PHE A 211 7.61 0.95 19.29
C PHE A 211 7.69 -0.39 20.01
N ILE A 212 7.52 -0.38 21.32
CA ILE A 212 7.49 -1.56 22.16
C ILE A 212 6.04 -1.84 22.55
N PRO A 213 5.41 -2.90 22.02
CA PRO A 213 4.03 -3.22 22.36
C PRO A 213 3.93 -3.69 23.82
N ASN A 214 2.80 -3.41 24.47
CA ASN A 214 2.51 -3.95 25.79
C ASN A 214 2.37 -5.47 25.75
N GLU A 215 1.77 -5.97 24.66
CA GLU A 215 1.62 -7.39 24.39
C GLU A 215 2.07 -7.68 22.96
N LYS A 216 2.84 -8.77 22.79
CA LYS A 216 3.34 -9.16 21.47
C LYS A 216 2.19 -9.46 20.51
N GLY A 217 2.19 -8.80 19.36
CA GLY A 217 1.18 -9.00 18.31
C GLY A 217 -0.13 -8.23 18.53
N GLN A 218 -0.11 -7.23 19.43
CA GLN A 218 -1.25 -6.34 19.67
C GLN A 218 -0.86 -4.87 19.57
#